data_eb6326d4f43030e4adf10a33267e2c3d
#
_entry.id   eb6326d4f43030e4adf10a33267e2c3d
#
_cell.length_a   1.000
_cell.length_b   1.000
_cell.length_c   1.000
_cell.angle_alpha   90.00
_cell.angle_beta   90.00
_cell.angle_gamma   90.00
#
_symmetry.space_group_name_H-M   'P 1'
#
loop_
_entity.id
_entity.type
_entity.pdbx_description
1 polymer ?
#
loop_
_entity_poly.entity_id
_entity_poly.type
_entity_poly.pdbx_seq_one_letter_code
_entity_poly.pdbx_strand_id
1 'polypeptide(L)'
;MSHQPTGFTPGVTSRLHDALAHIGASLLDGFATVTGFYYSKKFAAIVKRLGLRPDMAQEGDRPGLIILQIDGLSFDYLQQMMDKHRLPNLQKMLRKGGYSLARWRCGLPSTTPAVQAGIMFGQNENIPAFRWYEKGRDVSWMCKLPGPVAVLQRDITADREGILTGGVSYVNIFDGDAASALFTLSALHPRRLFESVRGIGFLMLFLLNPLRTLRLIYLVLKEYITDGLQRLSARIHGQSYKPFGGMYAFVRIFSNVIFREIVTLAVLVDIYRGVPAVYATYYGFDDIAHHFGLDSVAARQALGEIDRHIGQIDRLQRAQLSRPYHCIVLSDHGMTSAEPFVHRYGQSLGQYIREQLGESTFLSEQADDEEHYLAQAHFLLDELRTIERNLRPRAGRVARRIRILVQRRLSRRQRPLTGWNEQRRHDVVVKDSGSLAHVYFNIESKRMDLSDIAEAFPDLVVKLLAHDGIWLVVAREEEQTLIMSSNGILSQNGDGTWRTEGENPLLRLPEPKLAAEQIRRIAGFRCSGDVILFGSYDVKQNQVISFEQQWAAHGGLGGPQDYPFIIYPRRLHWNLAHVQNSCDLYPLLAKERGLGPSSRSLSADSGNGLNG
;
A
#
# COMPACT_ATOMS: atom_id res chain seq x y z
N MET A 1 26.76 25.95 -6.95
CA MET A 1 27.79 24.89 -7.09
C MET A 1 27.19 23.64 -6.50
N SER A 2 26.72 22.76 -7.36
CA SER A 2 25.98 21.54 -7.02
C SER A 2 26.93 20.41 -6.67
N HIS A 3 26.98 20.00 -5.43
CA HIS A 3 27.66 18.77 -5.04
C HIS A 3 26.72 17.57 -5.32
N GLN A 4 26.97 16.86 -6.42
CA GLN A 4 26.48 15.50 -6.61
C GLN A 4 27.17 14.58 -5.59
N PRO A 5 26.45 13.68 -4.91
CA PRO A 5 27.07 12.62 -4.14
C PRO A 5 27.65 11.58 -5.11
N THR A 6 28.95 11.47 -5.12
CA THR A 6 29.72 10.45 -5.84
C THR A 6 29.28 9.06 -5.42
N GLY A 7 28.85 8.27 -6.38
CA GLY A 7 28.50 6.87 -6.19
C GLY A 7 29.64 6.07 -5.58
N PHE A 8 29.36 5.46 -4.45
CA PHE A 8 30.24 4.53 -3.76
C PHE A 8 30.31 3.22 -4.56
N THR A 9 31.40 2.99 -5.27
CA THR A 9 31.70 1.65 -5.81
C THR A 9 32.07 0.74 -4.64
N PRO A 10 31.33 -0.34 -4.37
CA PRO A 10 31.67 -1.25 -3.29
C PRO A 10 32.98 -1.96 -3.60
N GLY A 11 33.95 -1.87 -2.68
CA GLY A 11 35.23 -2.53 -2.79
C GLY A 11 35.10 -4.05 -2.87
N VAL A 12 36.13 -4.75 -3.36
CA VAL A 12 36.17 -6.20 -3.54
C VAL A 12 35.78 -6.96 -2.27
N THR A 13 36.14 -6.43 -1.10
CA THR A 13 35.79 -7.00 0.22
C THR A 13 34.29 -6.97 0.51
N SER A 14 33.55 -5.94 0.07
CA SER A 14 32.09 -5.89 0.25
C SER A 14 31.38 -6.88 -0.67
N ARG A 15 31.88 -7.07 -1.91
CA ARG A 15 31.34 -8.06 -2.85
C ARG A 15 31.53 -9.50 -2.38
N LEU A 16 32.69 -9.80 -1.74
CA LEU A 16 32.96 -11.13 -1.17
C LEU A 16 32.07 -11.37 0.06
N HIS A 17 31.89 -10.39 0.90
CA HIS A 17 31.00 -10.46 2.06
C HIS A 17 29.53 -10.65 1.65
N ASP A 18 29.09 -9.93 0.63
CA ASP A 18 27.75 -10.08 0.06
C ASP A 18 27.56 -11.46 -0.58
N ALA A 19 28.57 -11.98 -1.29
CA ALA A 19 28.52 -13.31 -1.90
C ALA A 19 28.48 -14.43 -0.84
N LEU A 20 29.29 -14.35 0.20
CA LEU A 20 29.29 -15.32 1.31
C LEU A 20 27.99 -15.25 2.13
N ALA A 21 27.46 -14.05 2.37
CA ALA A 21 26.16 -13.85 3.00
C ALA A 21 25.02 -14.43 2.12
N HIS A 22 25.10 -14.29 0.79
CA HIS A 22 24.15 -14.89 -0.14
C HIS A 22 24.21 -16.41 -0.17
N ILE A 23 25.40 -17.01 -0.17
CA ILE A 23 25.58 -18.47 -0.14
C ILE A 23 25.08 -19.03 1.19
N GLY A 24 25.44 -18.41 2.32
CA GLY A 24 24.94 -18.81 3.64
C GLY A 24 23.43 -18.70 3.77
N ALA A 25 22.84 -17.62 3.26
CA ALA A 25 21.39 -17.43 3.22
C ALA A 25 20.70 -18.47 2.32
N SER A 26 21.28 -18.81 1.16
CA SER A 26 20.72 -19.82 0.24
C SER A 26 20.78 -21.23 0.81
N LEU A 27 21.85 -21.59 1.54
CA LEU A 27 21.96 -22.88 2.23
C LEU A 27 20.95 -22.97 3.38
N LEU A 28 20.80 -21.92 4.18
CA LEU A 28 19.79 -21.83 5.24
C LEU A 28 18.37 -21.87 4.67
N ASP A 29 18.13 -21.25 3.51
CA ASP A 29 16.83 -21.29 2.80
C ASP A 29 16.53 -22.69 2.24
N GLY A 30 17.50 -23.36 1.65
CA GLY A 30 17.37 -24.75 1.20
C GLY A 30 16.99 -25.66 2.37
N PHE A 31 17.70 -25.53 3.48
CA PHE A 31 17.46 -26.30 4.69
C PHE A 31 16.11 -25.93 5.35
N ALA A 32 15.75 -24.64 5.41
CA ALA A 32 14.45 -24.18 5.91
C ALA A 32 13.29 -24.65 5.02
N THR A 33 13.51 -24.77 3.71
CA THR A 33 12.51 -25.30 2.76
C THR A 33 12.27 -26.79 2.97
N VAL A 34 13.35 -27.58 3.11
CA VAL A 34 13.27 -29.02 3.38
C VAL A 34 12.62 -29.29 4.74
N THR A 35 13.02 -28.56 5.77
CA THR A 35 12.44 -28.69 7.11
C THR A 35 11.02 -28.15 7.16
N GLY A 36 10.71 -27.05 6.46
CA GLY A 36 9.35 -26.53 6.28
C GLY A 36 8.44 -27.57 5.63
N PHE A 37 8.90 -28.26 4.59
CA PHE A 37 8.18 -29.34 3.94
C PHE A 37 7.98 -30.56 4.88
N TYR A 38 9.00 -30.95 5.63
CA TYR A 38 8.89 -32.04 6.61
C TYR A 38 7.91 -31.72 7.74
N TYR A 39 8.03 -30.52 8.33
CA TYR A 39 7.16 -30.10 9.41
C TYR A 39 5.72 -29.83 8.95
N SER A 40 5.51 -29.38 7.72
CA SER A 40 4.16 -29.19 7.19
C SER A 40 3.46 -30.54 6.93
N LYS A 41 4.17 -31.58 6.45
CA LYS A 41 3.60 -32.94 6.39
C LYS A 41 3.27 -33.49 7.78
N LYS A 42 4.17 -33.28 8.74
CA LYS A 42 3.93 -33.65 10.15
C LYS A 42 2.76 -32.87 10.74
N PHE A 43 2.62 -31.60 10.38
CA PHE A 43 1.52 -30.75 10.81
C PHE A 43 0.19 -31.15 10.15
N ALA A 44 0.15 -31.43 8.86
CA ALA A 44 -1.03 -31.97 8.19
C ALA A 44 -1.52 -33.29 8.86
N ALA A 45 -0.58 -34.12 9.29
CA ALA A 45 -0.89 -35.32 10.06
C ALA A 45 -1.42 -35.01 11.47
N ILE A 46 -0.92 -33.97 12.13
CA ILE A 46 -1.40 -33.50 13.44
C ILE A 46 -2.78 -32.87 13.31
N VAL A 47 -3.02 -32.02 12.32
CA VAL A 47 -4.32 -31.40 12.00
C VAL A 47 -5.36 -32.50 11.73
N LYS A 48 -4.98 -33.52 10.95
CA LYS A 48 -5.82 -34.70 10.67
C LYS A 48 -6.14 -35.50 11.93
N ARG A 49 -5.14 -35.67 12.85
CA ARG A 49 -5.33 -36.36 14.15
C ARG A 49 -6.16 -35.58 15.14
N LEU A 50 -6.11 -34.24 15.11
CA LEU A 50 -6.89 -33.38 15.98
C LEU A 50 -8.33 -33.21 15.51
N GLY A 51 -8.76 -33.91 14.46
CA GLY A 51 -10.13 -33.86 13.94
C GLY A 51 -10.50 -32.50 13.34
N LEU A 52 -9.54 -31.61 13.15
CA LEU A 52 -9.75 -30.38 12.39
C LEU A 52 -9.89 -30.76 10.93
N ARG A 53 -11.09 -31.20 10.54
CA ARG A 53 -11.42 -31.55 9.17
C ARG A 53 -11.20 -30.32 8.29
N PRO A 54 -10.70 -30.49 7.07
CA PRO A 54 -10.87 -29.47 6.04
C PRO A 54 -12.36 -29.45 5.65
N ASP A 55 -13.16 -28.64 6.34
CA ASP A 55 -14.58 -28.42 5.99
C ASP A 55 -14.74 -27.76 4.62
N MET A 56 -13.64 -27.52 3.91
CA MET A 56 -13.57 -26.75 2.68
C MET A 56 -13.38 -27.60 1.42
N ALA A 57 -13.40 -28.90 1.52
CA ALA A 57 -13.22 -29.81 0.36
C ALA A 57 -14.51 -30.00 -0.48
N GLN A 58 -15.60 -29.29 -0.16
CA GLN A 58 -16.90 -29.53 -0.80
C GLN A 58 -17.26 -28.61 -1.98
N GLU A 59 -16.47 -27.59 -2.30
CA GLU A 59 -16.70 -26.81 -3.53
C GLU A 59 -15.77 -27.26 -4.65
N GLY A 60 -16.21 -28.26 -5.39
CA GLY A 60 -15.87 -28.59 -6.77
C GLY A 60 -14.40 -28.54 -7.21
N ASP A 61 -14.11 -29.20 -8.33
CA ASP A 61 -12.83 -29.29 -9.07
C ASP A 61 -12.17 -27.94 -9.49
N ARG A 62 -12.64 -26.82 -8.99
CA ARG A 62 -12.09 -25.51 -9.37
C ARG A 62 -10.76 -25.22 -8.67
N PRO A 63 -9.76 -24.72 -9.42
CA PRO A 63 -8.53 -24.22 -8.81
C PRO A 63 -8.80 -23.13 -7.77
N GLY A 64 -8.03 -23.16 -6.68
CA GLY A 64 -8.01 -22.04 -5.74
C GLY A 64 -7.25 -20.85 -6.31
N LEU A 65 -7.42 -19.69 -5.68
CA LEU A 65 -6.75 -18.44 -6.06
C LEU A 65 -5.74 -18.03 -4.98
N ILE A 66 -4.49 -17.78 -5.37
CA ILE A 66 -3.48 -17.19 -4.51
C ILE A 66 -3.05 -15.86 -5.14
N ILE A 67 -3.23 -14.76 -4.41
CA ILE A 67 -2.76 -13.43 -4.80
C ILE A 67 -1.68 -13.01 -3.82
N LEU A 68 -0.48 -12.74 -4.34
CA LEU A 68 0.66 -12.23 -3.60
C LEU A 68 0.96 -10.82 -4.10
N GLN A 69 0.68 -9.82 -3.29
CA GLN A 69 0.96 -8.42 -3.61
C GLN A 69 2.34 -8.04 -3.11
N ILE A 70 3.13 -7.41 -3.99
CA ILE A 70 4.34 -6.67 -3.62
C ILE A 70 3.97 -5.19 -3.67
N ASP A 71 3.83 -4.58 -2.53
CA ASP A 71 3.38 -3.19 -2.40
C ASP A 71 4.36 -2.21 -3.05
N GLY A 72 3.84 -1.26 -3.81
CA GLY A 72 4.58 -0.14 -4.39
C GLY A 72 5.55 -0.48 -5.53
N LEU A 73 5.57 -1.71 -6.06
CA LEU A 73 6.55 -2.12 -7.06
C LEU A 73 6.06 -1.86 -8.48
N SER A 74 6.63 -0.86 -9.17
CA SER A 74 6.32 -0.58 -10.57
C SER A 74 6.82 -1.68 -11.51
N PHE A 75 6.15 -1.80 -12.67
CA PHE A 75 6.55 -2.71 -13.74
C PHE A 75 7.99 -2.44 -14.22
N ASP A 76 8.35 -1.19 -14.42
CA ASP A 76 9.67 -0.80 -14.97
C ASP A 76 10.78 -1.13 -13.96
N TYR A 77 10.56 -0.86 -12.67
CA TYR A 77 11.54 -1.20 -11.64
C TYR A 77 11.68 -2.72 -11.44
N LEU A 78 10.56 -3.45 -11.53
CA LEU A 78 10.59 -4.92 -11.54
C LEU A 78 11.47 -5.45 -12.68
N GLN A 79 11.27 -4.96 -13.92
CA GLN A 79 12.08 -5.36 -15.08
C GLN A 79 13.57 -5.05 -14.85
N GLN A 80 13.88 -3.83 -14.40
CA GLN A 80 15.26 -3.45 -14.09
C GLN A 80 15.92 -4.39 -13.06
N MET A 81 15.19 -4.79 -12.02
CA MET A 81 15.70 -5.70 -11.01
C MET A 81 15.86 -7.14 -11.54
N MET A 82 14.98 -7.58 -12.42
CA MET A 82 15.12 -8.86 -13.11
C MET A 82 16.32 -8.87 -14.05
N ASP A 83 16.55 -7.83 -14.84
CA ASP A 83 17.69 -7.71 -15.74
C ASP A 83 19.03 -7.73 -14.98
N LYS A 84 19.04 -7.15 -13.78
CA LYS A 84 20.17 -7.21 -12.86
C LYS A 84 20.26 -8.56 -12.08
N HIS A 85 19.44 -9.55 -12.43
CA HIS A 85 19.38 -10.88 -11.78
C HIS A 85 19.15 -10.83 -10.26
N ARG A 86 18.43 -9.81 -9.78
CA ARG A 86 18.15 -9.65 -8.33
C ARG A 86 16.90 -10.41 -7.87
N LEU A 87 16.06 -10.89 -8.79
CA LEU A 87 14.78 -11.55 -8.53
C LEU A 87 14.73 -12.95 -9.18
N PRO A 88 15.58 -13.90 -8.75
CA PRO A 88 15.75 -15.19 -9.43
C PRO A 88 14.49 -16.07 -9.38
N ASN A 89 13.66 -15.97 -8.33
CA ASN A 89 12.44 -16.78 -8.20
C ASN A 89 11.34 -16.29 -9.15
N LEU A 90 11.09 -14.98 -9.23
CA LEU A 90 10.15 -14.41 -10.20
C LEU A 90 10.62 -14.68 -11.64
N GLN A 91 11.91 -14.53 -11.94
CA GLN A 91 12.46 -14.93 -13.25
C GLN A 91 12.24 -16.42 -13.55
N LYS A 92 12.38 -17.29 -12.56
CA LYS A 92 12.12 -18.72 -12.72
C LYS A 92 10.65 -19.01 -12.99
N MET A 93 9.73 -18.32 -12.31
CA MET A 93 8.29 -18.43 -12.58
C MET A 93 7.98 -18.10 -14.05
N LEU A 94 8.54 -17.02 -14.58
CA LEU A 94 8.33 -16.60 -15.96
C LEU A 94 8.94 -17.57 -16.97
N ARG A 95 10.19 -18.00 -16.76
CA ARG A 95 10.94 -18.86 -17.73
C ARG A 95 10.44 -20.30 -17.75
N LYS A 96 10.17 -20.89 -16.59
CA LYS A 96 9.89 -22.33 -16.45
C LYS A 96 8.49 -22.63 -15.94
N GLY A 97 7.79 -21.61 -15.46
CA GLY A 97 6.57 -21.78 -14.68
C GLY A 97 5.27 -21.66 -15.46
N GLY A 98 5.32 -21.30 -16.75
CA GLY A 98 4.08 -21.09 -17.53
C GLY A 98 3.33 -19.83 -17.13
N TYR A 99 4.04 -18.78 -16.70
CA TYR A 99 3.48 -17.47 -16.33
C TYR A 99 3.74 -16.43 -17.42
N SER A 100 2.84 -15.46 -17.50
CA SER A 100 3.00 -14.21 -18.26
C SER A 100 3.25 -13.07 -17.30
N LEU A 101 4.04 -12.10 -17.74
CA LEU A 101 4.25 -10.81 -17.08
C LEU A 101 3.58 -9.74 -17.95
N ALA A 102 2.78 -8.88 -17.33
CA ALA A 102 2.19 -7.73 -17.99
C ALA A 102 2.28 -6.49 -17.10
N ARG A 103 2.33 -5.33 -17.74
CA ARG A 103 2.07 -4.04 -17.14
C ARG A 103 0.56 -3.80 -17.17
N TRP A 104 0.01 -3.21 -16.14
CA TRP A 104 -1.39 -2.80 -16.10
C TRP A 104 -1.53 -1.41 -15.48
N ARG A 105 -2.70 -0.84 -15.49
CA ARG A 105 -2.97 0.44 -14.87
C ARG A 105 -3.85 0.28 -13.65
N CYS A 106 -3.39 0.82 -12.52
CA CYS A 106 -4.22 0.84 -11.31
C CYS A 106 -5.19 2.03 -11.27
N GLY A 107 -4.95 3.07 -12.08
CA GLY A 107 -5.75 4.29 -12.10
C GLY A 107 -5.42 5.27 -10.96
N LEU A 108 -6.20 6.36 -10.87
CA LEU A 108 -6.09 7.34 -9.80
C LEU A 108 -7.20 7.16 -8.75
N PRO A 109 -6.85 7.39 -7.46
CA PRO A 109 -5.52 7.60 -6.95
C PRO A 109 -4.72 6.30 -6.92
N SER A 110 -3.42 6.34 -7.22
CA SER A 110 -2.53 5.18 -7.17
C SER A 110 -2.10 4.90 -5.72
N THR A 111 -3.05 4.58 -4.87
CA THR A 111 -2.86 4.31 -3.44
C THR A 111 -3.41 2.95 -3.06
N THR A 112 -2.75 2.27 -2.12
CA THR A 112 -3.13 0.92 -1.67
C THR A 112 -4.61 0.78 -1.34
N PRO A 113 -5.28 1.67 -0.57
CA PRO A 113 -6.70 1.50 -0.28
C PRO A 113 -7.59 1.57 -1.52
N ALA A 114 -7.37 2.53 -2.42
CA ALA A 114 -8.18 2.65 -3.63
C ALA A 114 -7.98 1.44 -4.56
N VAL A 115 -6.73 0.98 -4.69
CA VAL A 115 -6.41 -0.14 -5.57
C VAL A 115 -6.87 -1.48 -4.99
N GLN A 116 -6.66 -1.74 -3.70
CA GLN A 116 -7.16 -2.97 -3.07
C GLN A 116 -8.69 -3.03 -3.07
N ALA A 117 -9.39 -1.92 -2.84
CA ALA A 117 -10.84 -1.86 -2.97
C ALA A 117 -11.30 -2.24 -4.39
N GLY A 118 -10.64 -1.68 -5.41
CA GLY A 118 -10.89 -2.03 -6.80
C GLY A 118 -10.66 -3.51 -7.11
N ILE A 119 -9.51 -4.06 -6.70
CA ILE A 119 -9.16 -5.48 -6.92
C ILE A 119 -10.13 -6.42 -6.17
N MET A 120 -10.46 -6.11 -4.91
CA MET A 120 -11.22 -7.01 -4.04
C MET A 120 -12.72 -6.95 -4.26
N PHE A 121 -13.26 -5.79 -4.62
CA PHE A 121 -14.71 -5.54 -4.72
C PHE A 121 -15.15 -4.94 -6.06
N GLY A 122 -14.22 -4.58 -6.94
CA GLY A 122 -14.53 -3.90 -8.21
C GLY A 122 -15.07 -2.48 -8.01
N GLN A 123 -14.82 -1.86 -6.87
CA GLN A 123 -15.29 -0.53 -6.55
C GLN A 123 -14.27 0.22 -5.69
N ASN A 124 -13.91 1.43 -6.10
CA ASN A 124 -13.03 2.31 -5.36
C ASN A 124 -13.48 3.79 -5.43
N GLU A 125 -14.73 4.02 -5.76
CA GLU A 125 -15.33 5.34 -5.73
C GLU A 125 -15.30 5.91 -4.32
N ASN A 126 -15.13 7.24 -4.21
CA ASN A 126 -15.04 7.95 -2.94
C ASN A 126 -13.87 7.53 -2.01
N ILE A 127 -12.84 6.91 -2.57
CA ILE A 127 -11.53 6.76 -1.92
C ILE A 127 -10.54 7.66 -2.67
N PRO A 128 -10.53 8.99 -2.38
CA PRO A 128 -9.81 9.96 -3.21
C PRO A 128 -8.30 9.98 -2.94
N ALA A 129 -7.85 9.38 -1.82
CA ALA A 129 -6.46 9.37 -1.40
C ALA A 129 -6.23 8.30 -0.33
N PHE A 130 -5.02 8.25 0.26
CA PHE A 130 -4.74 7.42 1.43
C PHE A 130 -5.39 8.01 2.69
N ARG A 131 -5.51 9.33 2.73
CA ARG A 131 -6.23 10.11 3.75
C ARG A 131 -7.01 11.24 3.09
N TRP A 132 -8.17 11.57 3.63
CA TRP A 132 -9.01 12.66 3.14
C TRP A 132 -9.92 13.20 4.24
N TYR A 133 -10.59 14.30 3.94
CA TYR A 133 -11.58 14.89 4.83
C TYR A 133 -12.96 14.87 4.17
N GLU A 134 -13.97 14.49 4.91
CA GLU A 134 -15.35 14.47 4.44
C GLU A 134 -16.12 15.65 5.06
N LYS A 135 -16.27 16.73 4.31
CA LYS A 135 -16.91 17.99 4.75
C LYS A 135 -18.31 17.78 5.31
N GLY A 136 -19.13 16.95 4.66
CA GLY A 136 -20.52 16.73 5.06
C GLY A 136 -20.69 16.01 6.41
N ARG A 137 -19.66 15.30 6.86
CA ARG A 137 -19.64 14.59 8.14
C ARG A 137 -18.66 15.17 9.15
N ASP A 138 -17.85 16.15 8.76
CA ASP A 138 -16.74 16.71 9.55
C ASP A 138 -15.78 15.63 10.09
N VAL A 139 -15.41 14.68 9.22
CA VAL A 139 -14.57 13.51 9.59
C VAL A 139 -13.33 13.45 8.72
N SER A 140 -12.18 13.30 9.37
CA SER A 140 -10.93 12.92 8.70
C SER A 140 -10.82 11.41 8.60
N TRP A 141 -10.67 10.91 7.40
CA TRP A 141 -10.45 9.51 7.08
C TRP A 141 -8.95 9.20 6.95
N MET A 142 -8.54 8.08 7.50
CA MET A 142 -7.18 7.57 7.36
C MET A 142 -7.19 6.06 7.22
N CYS A 143 -6.66 5.55 6.11
CA CYS A 143 -6.65 4.12 5.81
C CYS A 143 -5.57 3.31 6.56
N LYS A 144 -4.94 3.89 7.58
CA LYS A 144 -4.06 3.21 8.54
C LYS A 144 -4.78 2.81 9.84
N LEU A 145 -6.01 3.26 10.04
CA LEU A 145 -6.77 3.04 11.27
C LEU A 145 -7.86 1.99 11.08
N PRO A 146 -7.89 0.93 11.90
CA PRO A 146 -8.86 -0.17 11.74
C PRO A 146 -10.32 0.27 11.75
N GLY A 147 -10.70 1.16 12.68
CA GLY A 147 -12.08 1.63 12.82
C GLY A 147 -12.63 2.30 11.54
N PRO A 148 -11.98 3.36 11.02
CA PRO A 148 -12.33 3.99 9.75
C PRO A 148 -12.37 3.00 8.59
N VAL A 149 -11.36 2.14 8.44
CA VAL A 149 -11.29 1.17 7.34
C VAL A 149 -12.43 0.15 7.40
N ALA A 150 -12.83 -0.30 8.58
CA ALA A 150 -13.97 -1.21 8.73
C ALA A 150 -15.31 -0.55 8.35
N VAL A 151 -15.48 0.76 8.57
CA VAL A 151 -16.65 1.52 8.10
C VAL A 151 -16.59 1.68 6.60
N LEU A 152 -15.43 2.10 6.06
CA LEU A 152 -15.22 2.28 4.63
C LEU A 152 -15.50 0.99 3.84
N GLN A 153 -15.04 -0.15 4.32
CA GLN A 153 -15.32 -1.43 3.67
C GLN A 153 -16.82 -1.70 3.58
N ARG A 154 -17.58 -1.46 4.64
CA ARG A 154 -19.05 -1.65 4.61
C ARG A 154 -19.73 -0.77 3.57
N ASP A 155 -19.25 0.47 3.42
CA ASP A 155 -19.78 1.40 2.42
C ASP A 155 -19.46 0.93 0.99
N ILE A 156 -18.31 0.27 0.77
CA ILE A 156 -17.88 -0.26 -0.54
C ILE A 156 -18.61 -1.56 -0.88
N THR A 157 -18.89 -2.42 0.10
CA THR A 157 -19.36 -3.80 -0.11
C THR A 157 -20.87 -3.95 -0.15
N ALA A 158 -21.64 -2.86 0.01
CA ALA A 158 -23.10 -2.92 0.13
C ALA A 158 -23.80 -3.74 -0.97
N ASP A 159 -23.21 -3.83 -2.17
CA ASP A 159 -23.82 -4.47 -3.35
C ASP A 159 -22.92 -5.50 -4.05
N ARG A 160 -21.77 -5.88 -3.49
CA ARG A 160 -20.79 -6.75 -4.19
C ARG A 160 -20.12 -7.74 -3.26
N GLU A 161 -19.96 -8.96 -3.76
CA GLU A 161 -19.22 -10.02 -3.08
C GLU A 161 -17.72 -9.84 -3.27
N GLY A 162 -16.95 -9.93 -2.18
CA GLY A 162 -15.50 -9.86 -2.24
C GLY A 162 -14.85 -11.12 -2.82
N ILE A 163 -13.72 -10.95 -3.54
CA ILE A 163 -13.03 -12.08 -4.18
C ILE A 163 -12.49 -13.11 -3.18
N LEU A 164 -12.43 -12.79 -1.89
CA LEU A 164 -11.92 -13.67 -0.84
C LEU A 164 -13.02 -14.42 -0.08
N THR A 165 -14.27 -14.33 -0.50
CA THR A 165 -15.37 -15.08 0.13
C THR A 165 -15.00 -16.54 0.37
N GLY A 166 -15.12 -17.01 1.62
CA GLY A 166 -14.68 -18.34 2.04
C GLY A 166 -13.17 -18.54 2.13
N GLY A 167 -12.35 -17.55 1.78
CA GLY A 167 -10.92 -17.57 1.77
C GLY A 167 -10.26 -16.88 2.98
N VAL A 168 -9.03 -16.41 2.80
CA VAL A 168 -8.22 -15.77 3.84
C VAL A 168 -7.53 -14.51 3.33
N SER A 169 -7.38 -13.51 4.22
CA SER A 169 -6.75 -12.22 3.95
C SER A 169 -5.58 -11.98 4.93
N TYR A 170 -4.41 -11.60 4.41
CA TYR A 170 -3.20 -11.39 5.18
C TYR A 170 -2.57 -10.03 4.90
N VAL A 171 -2.49 -9.18 5.94
CA VAL A 171 -1.81 -7.87 5.87
C VAL A 171 -2.37 -6.98 4.75
N ASN A 172 -3.68 -6.92 4.64
CA ASN A 172 -4.39 -6.07 3.69
C ASN A 172 -5.07 -4.90 4.39
N ILE A 173 -5.50 -3.91 3.62
CA ILE A 173 -6.38 -2.85 4.11
C ILE A 173 -7.79 -3.44 4.31
N PHE A 174 -8.32 -4.12 3.31
CA PHE A 174 -9.64 -4.77 3.32
C PHE A 174 -9.51 -6.28 3.42
N ASP A 175 -10.54 -6.94 3.95
CA ASP A 175 -10.56 -8.39 4.07
C ASP A 175 -11.11 -9.12 2.85
N GLY A 176 -11.77 -8.41 1.93
CA GLY A 176 -12.30 -9.02 0.70
C GLY A 176 -13.39 -10.07 0.96
N ASP A 177 -14.14 -9.94 2.06
CA ASP A 177 -15.12 -10.91 2.57
C ASP A 177 -14.51 -12.27 2.95
N ALA A 178 -13.25 -12.26 3.36
CA ALA A 178 -12.56 -13.46 3.79
C ALA A 178 -13.18 -14.07 5.05
N ALA A 179 -13.31 -15.39 5.08
CA ALA A 179 -13.75 -16.13 6.25
C ALA A 179 -12.78 -15.99 7.44
N SER A 180 -11.52 -15.63 7.17
CA SER A 180 -10.51 -15.36 8.18
C SER A 180 -9.52 -14.32 7.68
N ALA A 181 -9.17 -13.37 8.56
CA ALA A 181 -8.18 -12.35 8.27
C ALA A 181 -7.18 -12.25 9.42
N LEU A 182 -5.91 -12.00 9.06
CA LEU A 182 -4.84 -11.77 10.02
C LEU A 182 -4.06 -10.51 9.62
N PHE A 183 -3.90 -9.57 10.54
CA PHE A 183 -3.27 -8.26 10.30
C PHE A 183 -3.93 -7.45 9.18
N THR A 184 -5.22 -7.69 8.92
CA THR A 184 -6.02 -6.96 7.93
C THR A 184 -6.82 -5.88 8.64
N LEU A 185 -6.68 -4.62 8.20
CA LEU A 185 -7.18 -3.46 8.95
C LEU A 185 -8.70 -3.46 9.13
N SER A 186 -9.47 -3.79 8.09
CA SER A 186 -10.94 -3.83 8.17
C SER A 186 -11.48 -4.88 9.15
N ALA A 187 -10.74 -5.98 9.33
CA ALA A 187 -11.10 -7.09 10.21
C ALA A 187 -10.55 -6.96 11.63
N LEU A 188 -9.70 -5.96 11.88
CA LEU A 188 -9.12 -5.73 13.19
C LEU A 188 -10.17 -5.16 14.16
N HIS A 189 -10.84 -6.06 14.86
CA HIS A 189 -11.69 -5.69 15.99
C HIS A 189 -10.95 -6.03 17.29
N PRO A 190 -10.90 -5.11 18.29
CA PRO A 190 -10.20 -5.36 19.57
C PRO A 190 -10.61 -6.65 20.28
N ARG A 191 -11.80 -7.18 19.97
CA ARG A 191 -12.35 -8.41 20.55
C ARG A 191 -12.10 -9.68 19.73
N ARG A 192 -11.71 -9.60 18.46
CA ARG A 192 -11.61 -10.75 17.55
C ARG A 192 -10.20 -11.23 17.22
N LEU A 193 -9.17 -10.47 17.54
CA LEU A 193 -7.79 -10.78 17.16
C LEU A 193 -7.28 -12.10 17.72
N PHE A 194 -7.82 -12.56 18.85
CA PHE A 194 -7.47 -13.81 19.50
C PHE A 194 -8.62 -14.82 19.64
N GLU A 195 -9.82 -14.49 19.28
CA GLU A 195 -10.88 -15.49 19.12
C GLU A 195 -10.59 -16.45 17.96
N SER A 196 -9.75 -16.04 17.02
CA SER A 196 -9.16 -16.98 16.10
C SER A 196 -8.02 -17.70 16.82
N VAL A 197 -8.30 -18.89 17.33
CA VAL A 197 -7.36 -19.95 17.74
C VAL A 197 -6.21 -20.10 16.70
N ARG A 198 -6.37 -19.58 15.51
CA ARG A 198 -5.44 -19.55 14.38
C ARG A 198 -4.23 -18.65 14.65
N GLY A 199 -4.38 -17.42 15.16
CA GLY A 199 -3.26 -16.50 15.39
C GLY A 199 -2.25 -17.05 16.41
N ILE A 200 -2.75 -17.61 17.53
CA ILE A 200 -1.90 -18.30 18.51
C ILE A 200 -1.33 -19.58 17.93
N GLY A 201 -2.10 -20.33 17.12
CA GLY A 201 -1.65 -21.53 16.43
C GLY A 201 -0.48 -21.22 15.47
N PHE A 202 -0.54 -20.16 14.71
CA PHE A 202 0.55 -19.75 13.81
C PHE A 202 1.80 -19.33 14.58
N LEU A 203 1.66 -18.57 15.65
CA LEU A 203 2.80 -18.22 16.51
C LEU A 203 3.44 -19.46 17.15
N MET A 204 2.63 -20.40 17.63
CA MET A 204 3.11 -21.67 18.18
C MET A 204 3.81 -22.52 17.11
N LEU A 205 3.24 -22.62 15.92
CA LEU A 205 3.86 -23.30 14.78
C LEU A 205 5.19 -22.68 14.36
N PHE A 206 5.25 -21.36 14.40
CA PHE A 206 6.47 -20.62 14.14
C PHE A 206 7.55 -20.95 15.17
N LEU A 207 7.21 -20.92 16.47
CA LEU A 207 8.12 -21.23 17.57
C LEU A 207 8.52 -22.72 17.61
N LEU A 208 7.67 -23.62 17.11
CA LEU A 208 7.96 -25.05 17.03
C LEU A 208 8.94 -25.41 15.88
N ASN A 209 9.25 -24.45 14.98
CA ASN A 209 10.29 -24.65 13.97
C ASN A 209 11.60 -23.94 14.42
N PRO A 210 12.53 -24.63 15.07
CA PRO A 210 13.71 -24.01 15.67
C PRO A 210 14.59 -23.30 14.64
N LEU A 211 14.64 -23.80 13.40
CA LEU A 211 15.46 -23.20 12.34
C LEU A 211 14.86 -21.90 11.82
N ARG A 212 13.53 -21.84 11.64
CA ARG A 212 12.85 -20.58 11.30
C ARG A 212 12.99 -19.56 12.43
N THR A 213 12.86 -20.00 13.66
CA THR A 213 13.02 -19.14 14.85
C THR A 213 14.45 -18.60 14.93
N LEU A 214 15.48 -19.44 14.74
CA LEU A 214 16.89 -19.01 14.71
C LEU A 214 17.16 -18.05 13.54
N ARG A 215 16.62 -18.34 12.36
CA ARG A 215 16.70 -17.44 11.20
C ARG A 215 16.03 -16.10 11.50
N LEU A 216 14.85 -16.09 12.11
CA LEU A 216 14.17 -14.86 12.50
C LEU A 216 15.02 -14.05 13.46
N ILE A 217 15.56 -14.67 14.51
CA ILE A 217 16.44 -14.01 15.48
C ILE A 217 17.66 -13.40 14.76
N TYR A 218 18.28 -14.17 13.85
CA TYR A 218 19.39 -13.66 13.04
C TYR A 218 18.99 -12.45 12.19
N LEU A 219 17.83 -12.51 11.50
CA LEU A 219 17.35 -11.41 10.66
C LEU A 219 17.01 -10.17 11.50
N VAL A 220 16.40 -10.35 12.67
CA VAL A 220 16.11 -9.28 13.62
C VAL A 220 17.39 -8.59 14.10
N LEU A 221 18.40 -9.37 14.49
CA LEU A 221 19.69 -8.85 14.93
C LEU A 221 20.42 -8.15 13.77
N LYS A 222 20.43 -8.76 12.58
CA LYS A 222 21.00 -8.15 11.37
C LYS A 222 20.36 -6.79 11.08
N GLU A 223 19.04 -6.72 11.10
CA GLU A 223 18.29 -5.49 10.81
C GLU A 223 18.57 -4.40 11.86
N TYR A 224 18.63 -4.78 13.14
CA TYR A 224 18.97 -3.87 14.23
C TYR A 224 20.38 -3.30 14.12
N ILE A 225 21.36 -4.15 13.78
CA ILE A 225 22.76 -3.74 13.56
C ILE A 225 22.83 -2.84 12.32
N THR A 226 22.16 -3.19 11.24
CA THR A 226 22.14 -2.38 10.00
C THR A 226 21.58 -0.98 10.25
N ASP A 227 20.47 -0.87 10.99
CA ASP A 227 19.89 0.42 11.38
C ASP A 227 20.87 1.23 12.24
N GLY A 228 21.54 0.60 13.20
CA GLY A 228 22.56 1.22 14.03
C GLY A 228 23.74 1.78 13.22
N LEU A 229 24.24 1.01 12.24
CA LEU A 229 25.33 1.42 11.35
C LEU A 229 24.91 2.57 10.43
N GLN A 230 23.68 2.54 9.89
CA GLN A 230 23.13 3.61 9.06
C GLN A 230 23.00 4.92 9.85
N ARG A 231 22.55 4.85 11.11
CA ARG A 231 22.50 6.04 12.01
C ARG A 231 23.88 6.59 12.30
N LEU A 232 24.84 5.71 12.55
CA LEU A 232 26.23 6.12 12.81
C LEU A 232 26.83 6.80 11.58
N SER A 233 26.65 6.20 10.40
CA SER A 233 27.09 6.75 9.12
C SER A 233 26.48 8.13 8.84
N ALA A 234 25.19 8.28 9.03
CA ALA A 234 24.49 9.56 8.85
C ALA A 234 25.03 10.65 9.79
N ARG A 235 25.30 10.30 11.07
CA ARG A 235 25.92 11.23 12.02
C ARG A 235 27.31 11.67 11.59
N ILE A 236 28.15 10.74 11.11
CA ILE A 236 29.52 11.03 10.65
C ILE A 236 29.50 11.97 9.44
N HIS A 237 28.53 11.81 8.53
CA HIS A 237 28.43 12.63 7.33
C HIS A 237 27.58 13.89 7.50
N GLY A 238 27.18 14.24 8.72
CA GLY A 238 26.38 15.45 9.01
C GLY A 238 24.98 15.42 8.39
N GLN A 239 24.53 14.24 7.92
CA GLN A 239 23.19 14.07 7.39
C GLN A 239 22.19 13.95 8.55
N SER A 240 21.09 14.69 8.46
CA SER A 240 20.00 14.54 9.42
C SER A 240 19.34 13.19 9.20
N TYR A 241 19.81 12.17 9.91
CA TYR A 241 19.05 10.93 10.06
C TYR A 241 17.83 11.27 10.91
N LYS A 242 16.66 11.33 10.27
CA LYS A 242 15.44 11.76 10.96
C LYS A 242 15.19 10.96 12.22
N PRO A 243 14.78 11.64 13.30
CA PRO A 243 14.78 11.11 14.65
C PRO A 243 13.54 10.28 14.95
N PHE A 244 13.30 9.21 14.20
CA PHE A 244 12.34 8.22 14.69
C PHE A 244 12.86 7.44 15.90
N GLY A 245 14.04 7.82 16.41
CA GLY A 245 14.64 7.20 17.59
C GLY A 245 14.72 5.68 17.45
N GLY A 246 14.98 4.97 18.54
CA GLY A 246 15.02 3.50 18.56
C GLY A 246 13.69 2.80 18.23
N MET A 247 12.58 3.51 18.08
CA MET A 247 11.28 2.95 17.73
C MET A 247 11.19 2.58 16.24
N TYR A 248 11.81 3.34 15.33
CA TYR A 248 11.81 3.02 13.90
C TYR A 248 12.45 1.66 13.61
N ALA A 249 13.58 1.35 14.26
CA ALA A 249 14.20 0.04 14.14
C ALA A 249 13.23 -1.09 14.52
N PHE A 250 12.43 -0.91 15.57
CA PHE A 250 11.44 -1.90 15.97
C PHE A 250 10.30 -2.02 14.96
N VAL A 251 9.78 -0.91 14.47
CA VAL A 251 8.73 -0.90 13.44
C VAL A 251 9.23 -1.59 12.19
N ARG A 252 10.41 -1.22 11.69
CA ARG A 252 11.05 -1.80 10.52
C ARG A 252 11.32 -3.31 10.68
N ILE A 253 11.81 -3.76 11.85
CA ILE A 253 12.00 -5.18 12.14
C ILE A 253 10.66 -5.90 12.13
N PHE A 254 9.65 -5.33 12.76
CA PHE A 254 8.34 -5.96 12.87
C PHE A 254 7.67 -6.06 11.50
N SER A 255 7.67 -4.97 10.74
CA SER A 255 7.08 -4.88 9.41
C SER A 255 7.80 -5.76 8.38
N ASN A 256 9.12 -5.59 8.27
CA ASN A 256 9.89 -6.18 7.17
C ASN A 256 10.40 -7.60 7.44
N VAL A 257 10.50 -8.00 8.70
CA VAL A 257 11.03 -9.32 9.05
C VAL A 257 9.94 -10.21 9.62
N ILE A 258 9.28 -9.77 10.69
CA ILE A 258 8.35 -10.63 11.43
C ILE A 258 7.08 -10.87 10.63
N PHE A 259 6.44 -9.83 10.12
CA PHE A 259 5.20 -9.97 9.34
C PHE A 259 5.42 -10.79 8.08
N ARG A 260 6.48 -10.53 7.33
CA ARG A 260 6.80 -11.30 6.12
C ARG A 260 6.94 -12.80 6.39
N GLU A 261 7.65 -13.18 7.45
CA GLU A 261 7.81 -14.59 7.83
C GLU A 261 6.48 -15.22 8.28
N ILE A 262 5.68 -14.51 9.10
CA ILE A 262 4.38 -14.99 9.56
C ILE A 262 3.41 -15.15 8.39
N VAL A 263 3.30 -14.15 7.53
CA VAL A 263 2.43 -14.17 6.35
C VAL A 263 2.79 -15.33 5.44
N THR A 264 4.08 -15.49 5.13
CA THR A 264 4.52 -16.60 4.27
C THR A 264 4.17 -17.95 4.88
N LEU A 265 4.42 -18.14 6.19
CA LEU A 265 4.05 -19.40 6.86
C LEU A 265 2.53 -19.63 6.82
N ALA A 266 1.73 -18.60 7.06
CA ALA A 266 0.29 -18.68 7.03
C ALA A 266 -0.22 -19.09 5.64
N VAL A 267 0.27 -18.46 4.58
CA VAL A 267 -0.05 -18.82 3.18
C VAL A 267 0.34 -20.28 2.89
N LEU A 268 1.54 -20.71 3.30
CA LEU A 268 1.98 -22.11 3.11
C LEU A 268 1.03 -23.09 3.82
N VAL A 269 0.60 -22.80 5.04
CA VAL A 269 -0.35 -23.65 5.80
C VAL A 269 -1.70 -23.70 5.10
N ASP A 270 -2.22 -22.58 4.60
CA ASP A 270 -3.53 -22.53 3.95
C ASP A 270 -3.53 -23.24 2.57
N ILE A 271 -2.41 -23.21 1.85
CA ILE A 271 -2.24 -24.04 0.65
C ILE A 271 -2.39 -25.53 1.01
N TYR A 272 -1.77 -26.00 2.11
CA TYR A 272 -1.96 -27.37 2.59
C TYR A 272 -3.40 -27.69 2.97
N ARG A 273 -4.11 -26.72 3.54
CA ARG A 273 -5.53 -26.86 3.94
C ARG A 273 -6.47 -26.84 2.76
N GLY A 274 -6.01 -26.45 1.56
CA GLY A 274 -6.85 -26.32 0.38
C GLY A 274 -7.81 -25.14 0.42
N VAL A 275 -7.45 -24.04 1.11
CA VAL A 275 -8.28 -22.82 1.23
C VAL A 275 -8.59 -22.28 -0.17
N PRO A 276 -9.85 -21.90 -0.48
CA PRO A 276 -10.25 -21.55 -1.85
C PRO A 276 -9.64 -20.24 -2.38
N ALA A 277 -9.33 -19.29 -1.51
CA ALA A 277 -8.68 -18.03 -1.88
C ALA A 277 -7.75 -17.53 -0.79
N VAL A 278 -6.60 -16.99 -1.20
CA VAL A 278 -5.61 -16.36 -0.32
C VAL A 278 -5.17 -15.05 -0.95
N TYR A 279 -5.20 -13.96 -0.21
CA TYR A 279 -4.57 -12.70 -0.60
C TYR A 279 -3.60 -12.26 0.49
N ALA A 280 -2.35 -12.09 0.13
CA ALA A 280 -1.28 -11.71 1.07
C ALA A 280 -0.44 -10.56 0.52
N THR A 281 -0.31 -9.47 1.30
CA THR A 281 0.50 -8.30 0.93
C THR A 281 1.86 -8.29 1.64
N TYR A 282 2.90 -8.03 0.85
CA TYR A 282 4.27 -7.77 1.28
C TYR A 282 4.57 -6.27 1.12
N TYR A 283 4.34 -5.47 2.15
CA TYR A 283 4.48 -4.02 2.09
C TYR A 283 5.89 -3.50 2.40
N GLY A 284 6.82 -4.36 2.76
CA GLY A 284 8.15 -3.96 3.21
C GLY A 284 9.01 -3.23 2.17
N PHE A 285 8.75 -3.43 0.87
CA PHE A 285 9.45 -2.69 -0.18
C PHE A 285 8.97 -1.24 -0.24
N ASP A 286 7.66 -1.02 -0.23
CA ASP A 286 7.02 0.29 -0.23
C ASP A 286 7.48 1.15 0.96
N ASP A 287 7.34 0.63 2.18
CA ASP A 287 7.73 1.30 3.43
C ASP A 287 9.20 1.75 3.41
N ILE A 288 10.10 0.87 2.96
CA ILE A 288 11.53 1.20 2.87
C ILE A 288 11.81 2.21 1.75
N ALA A 289 11.14 2.08 0.60
CA ALA A 289 11.35 2.98 -0.52
C ALA A 289 10.90 4.41 -0.19
N HIS A 290 9.80 4.59 0.51
CA HIS A 290 9.37 5.89 1.00
C HIS A 290 10.45 6.59 1.85
N HIS A 291 11.11 5.84 2.73
CA HIS A 291 12.07 6.42 3.69
C HIS A 291 13.48 6.60 3.13
N PHE A 292 13.92 5.74 2.23
CA PHE A 292 15.30 5.68 1.77
C PHE A 292 15.46 5.85 0.25
N GLY A 293 14.37 5.93 -0.49
CA GLY A 293 14.34 5.96 -1.96
C GLY A 293 14.40 4.58 -2.59
N LEU A 294 13.93 4.51 -3.84
CA LEU A 294 13.81 3.27 -4.62
C LEU A 294 15.15 2.54 -4.78
N ASP A 295 16.21 3.28 -5.10
CA ASP A 295 17.54 2.73 -5.38
C ASP A 295 18.41 2.52 -4.12
N SER A 296 17.82 2.60 -2.93
CA SER A 296 18.53 2.31 -1.70
C SER A 296 18.91 0.82 -1.61
N VAL A 297 20.02 0.54 -0.94
CA VAL A 297 20.45 -0.84 -0.67
C VAL A 297 19.35 -1.58 0.12
N ALA A 298 18.71 -0.88 1.05
CA ALA A 298 17.66 -1.44 1.89
C ALA A 298 16.43 -1.85 1.09
N ALA A 299 15.94 -1.01 0.15
CA ALA A 299 14.81 -1.33 -0.71
C ALA A 299 15.10 -2.56 -1.59
N ARG A 300 16.30 -2.61 -2.22
CA ARG A 300 16.71 -3.76 -3.02
C ARG A 300 16.82 -5.05 -2.20
N GLN A 301 17.32 -4.98 -0.97
CA GLN A 301 17.38 -6.13 -0.07
C GLN A 301 15.99 -6.62 0.33
N ALA A 302 15.06 -5.70 0.69
CA ALA A 302 13.69 -6.05 1.01
C ALA A 302 13.00 -6.77 -0.14
N LEU A 303 13.17 -6.27 -1.37
CA LEU A 303 12.61 -6.87 -2.58
C LEU A 303 13.19 -8.28 -2.84
N GLY A 304 14.51 -8.47 -2.67
CA GLY A 304 15.14 -9.79 -2.80
C GLY A 304 14.67 -10.81 -1.76
N GLU A 305 14.37 -10.34 -0.53
CA GLU A 305 13.76 -11.20 0.49
C GLU A 305 12.32 -11.58 0.12
N ILE A 306 11.51 -10.64 -0.40
CA ILE A 306 10.14 -10.91 -0.88
C ILE A 306 10.18 -11.94 -2.02
N ASP A 307 11.07 -11.79 -3.00
CA ASP A 307 11.27 -12.76 -4.09
C ASP A 307 11.52 -14.18 -3.57
N ARG A 308 12.34 -14.34 -2.51
CA ARG A 308 12.59 -15.63 -1.88
C ARG A 308 11.33 -16.25 -1.28
N HIS A 309 10.51 -15.45 -0.60
CA HIS A 309 9.27 -15.91 0.01
C HIS A 309 8.23 -16.31 -1.04
N ILE A 310 8.09 -15.53 -2.11
CA ILE A 310 7.26 -15.90 -3.26
C ILE A 310 7.74 -17.22 -3.87
N GLY A 311 9.06 -17.40 -4.02
CA GLY A 311 9.63 -18.65 -4.49
C GLY A 311 9.33 -19.86 -3.61
N GLN A 312 9.19 -19.70 -2.29
CA GLN A 312 8.76 -20.77 -1.38
C GLN A 312 7.29 -21.14 -1.64
N ILE A 313 6.42 -20.15 -1.80
CA ILE A 313 5.00 -20.36 -2.07
C ILE A 313 4.80 -21.00 -3.44
N ASP A 314 5.49 -20.52 -4.49
CA ASP A 314 5.42 -21.08 -5.84
C ASP A 314 5.83 -22.55 -5.88
N ARG A 315 6.88 -22.93 -5.16
CA ARG A 315 7.31 -24.33 -5.07
C ARG A 315 6.25 -25.24 -4.42
N LEU A 316 5.60 -24.74 -3.37
CA LEU A 316 4.61 -25.51 -2.65
C LEU A 316 3.31 -25.67 -3.45
N GLN A 317 2.79 -24.58 -4.04
CA GLN A 317 1.54 -24.64 -4.80
C GLN A 317 1.66 -25.55 -6.03
N ARG A 318 2.87 -25.67 -6.63
CA ARG A 318 3.13 -26.61 -7.73
C ARG A 318 3.15 -28.08 -7.30
N ALA A 319 3.34 -28.36 -6.03
CA ALA A 319 3.31 -29.72 -5.51
C ALA A 319 1.89 -30.33 -5.46
N GLN A 320 0.86 -29.54 -5.73
CA GLN A 320 -0.56 -29.94 -5.85
C GLN A 320 -1.04 -30.86 -4.72
N LEU A 321 -0.79 -30.46 -3.49
CA LEU A 321 -0.98 -31.35 -2.33
C LEU A 321 -2.45 -31.57 -1.95
N SER A 322 -3.31 -30.59 -2.14
CA SER A 322 -4.73 -30.66 -1.75
C SER A 322 -5.66 -30.08 -2.82
N ARG A 323 -5.29 -28.97 -3.42
CA ARG A 323 -6.03 -28.25 -4.45
C ARG A 323 -5.06 -27.64 -5.46
N PRO A 324 -5.33 -27.67 -6.76
CA PRO A 324 -4.57 -26.85 -7.72
C PRO A 324 -4.86 -25.36 -7.47
N TYR A 325 -3.86 -24.49 -7.73
CA TYR A 325 -4.01 -23.06 -7.55
C TYR A 325 -3.64 -22.25 -8.79
N HIS A 326 -4.36 -21.16 -9.02
CA HIS A 326 -3.92 -20.05 -9.83
C HIS A 326 -3.15 -19.09 -8.92
N CYS A 327 -1.83 -19.09 -9.02
CA CYS A 327 -0.98 -18.16 -8.27
C CYS A 327 -0.74 -16.91 -9.10
N ILE A 328 -1.11 -15.76 -8.57
CA ILE A 328 -0.93 -14.44 -9.18
C ILE A 328 0.02 -13.66 -8.28
N VAL A 329 1.02 -13.02 -8.88
CA VAL A 329 1.87 -12.06 -8.18
C VAL A 329 1.66 -10.71 -8.83
N LEU A 330 1.26 -9.72 -8.05
CA LEU A 330 0.97 -8.39 -8.57
C LEU A 330 1.54 -7.31 -7.64
N SER A 331 1.63 -6.10 -8.15
CA SER A 331 1.66 -4.91 -7.33
C SER A 331 0.35 -4.15 -7.46
N ASP A 332 -0.03 -3.45 -6.43
CA ASP A 332 -1.20 -2.57 -6.43
C ASP A 332 -0.91 -1.26 -7.17
N HIS A 333 0.22 -0.64 -6.93
CA HIS A 333 0.70 0.56 -7.64
C HIS A 333 2.20 0.49 -7.86
N GLY A 334 2.74 1.46 -8.58
CA GLY A 334 4.17 1.71 -8.66
C GLY A 334 4.59 2.86 -7.76
N MET A 335 5.86 3.23 -7.85
CA MET A 335 6.45 4.40 -7.19
C MET A 335 7.36 5.13 -8.16
N THR A 336 7.46 6.44 -7.96
CA THR A 336 8.44 7.31 -8.62
C THR A 336 9.40 7.87 -7.58
N SER A 337 10.68 8.04 -7.92
CA SER A 337 11.62 8.78 -7.08
C SER A 337 11.05 10.15 -6.75
N ALA A 338 11.18 10.57 -5.51
CA ALA A 338 10.58 11.81 -5.05
C ALA A 338 11.58 12.68 -4.28
N GLU A 339 11.34 13.98 -4.28
CA GLU A 339 11.93 14.91 -3.34
C GLU A 339 10.83 15.48 -2.47
N PRO A 340 10.96 15.42 -1.13
CA PRO A 340 9.95 15.98 -0.24
C PRO A 340 9.82 17.50 -0.42
N PHE A 341 8.60 18.01 -0.50
CA PHE A 341 8.31 19.44 -0.64
C PHE A 341 8.99 20.26 0.46
N VAL A 342 8.89 19.80 1.70
CA VAL A 342 9.52 20.47 2.84
C VAL A 342 11.06 20.48 2.75
N HIS A 343 11.68 19.47 2.12
CA HIS A 343 13.12 19.43 1.94
C HIS A 343 13.58 20.45 0.90
N ARG A 344 12.83 20.59 -0.18
CA ARG A 344 13.18 21.48 -1.30
C ARG A 344 12.86 22.95 -1.00
N TYR A 345 11.73 23.22 -0.33
CA TYR A 345 11.22 24.59 -0.14
C TYR A 345 11.30 25.10 1.31
N GLY A 346 11.77 24.27 2.25
CA GLY A 346 11.94 24.66 3.66
C GLY A 346 10.64 24.75 4.47
N GLN A 347 9.48 24.52 3.85
CA GLN A 347 8.16 24.57 4.48
C GLN A 347 7.25 23.46 3.92
N SER A 348 6.22 23.06 4.67
CA SER A 348 5.22 22.11 4.18
C SER A 348 4.23 22.75 3.22
N LEU A 349 3.48 21.93 2.47
CA LEU A 349 2.40 22.42 1.60
C LEU A 349 1.37 23.23 2.39
N GLY A 350 0.96 22.74 3.56
CA GLY A 350 -0.01 23.43 4.40
C GLY A 350 0.54 24.74 4.97
N GLN A 351 1.83 24.81 5.31
CA GLN A 351 2.46 26.07 5.71
C GLN A 351 2.45 27.08 4.56
N TYR A 352 2.81 26.64 3.35
CA TYR A 352 2.74 27.47 2.15
C TYR A 352 1.32 28.01 1.90
N ILE A 353 0.31 27.12 1.92
CA ILE A 353 -1.10 27.53 1.74
C ILE A 353 -1.53 28.52 2.83
N ARG A 354 -1.18 28.28 4.09
CA ARG A 354 -1.49 29.19 5.20
C ARG A 354 -0.94 30.60 4.99
N GLU A 355 0.29 30.71 4.51
CA GLU A 355 0.90 32.01 4.20
C GLU A 355 0.14 32.77 3.12
N GLN A 356 -0.50 32.06 2.17
CA GLN A 356 -1.28 32.67 1.13
C GLN A 356 -2.69 33.10 1.60
N LEU A 357 -3.23 32.43 2.63
CA LEU A 357 -4.57 32.68 3.16
C LEU A 357 -4.63 33.78 4.24
N GLY A 358 -3.47 34.15 4.83
CA GLY A 358 -3.35 35.12 5.91
C GLY A 358 -3.47 34.53 7.32
N GLU A 359 -3.01 35.30 8.31
CA GLU A 359 -2.85 34.84 9.71
C GLU A 359 -4.16 34.51 10.44
N SER A 360 -5.30 35.02 9.96
CA SER A 360 -6.61 34.77 10.57
C SER A 360 -7.21 33.42 10.24
N THR A 361 -6.63 32.68 9.28
CA THR A 361 -7.16 31.40 8.79
C THR A 361 -6.65 30.24 9.64
N PHE A 362 -7.55 29.45 10.21
CA PHE A 362 -7.22 28.23 10.93
C PHE A 362 -7.06 27.08 9.94
N LEU A 363 -5.80 26.68 9.68
CA LEU A 363 -5.49 25.59 8.79
C LEU A 363 -5.07 24.33 9.60
N SER A 364 -5.67 23.20 9.23
CA SER A 364 -5.25 21.87 9.71
C SER A 364 -4.44 21.18 8.63
N GLU A 365 -3.17 20.96 8.91
CA GLU A 365 -2.32 20.03 8.17
C GLU A 365 -1.91 18.91 9.13
N GLN A 366 -2.13 17.68 8.75
CA GLN A 366 -1.67 16.55 9.56
C GLN A 366 -0.24 16.20 9.17
N ALA A 367 0.67 16.28 10.15
CA ALA A 367 2.06 15.89 9.96
C ALA A 367 2.17 14.36 9.91
N ASP A 368 2.62 13.85 8.77
CA ASP A 368 2.60 12.45 8.37
C ASP A 368 3.33 11.47 9.28
N ASP A 369 4.50 11.86 9.72
CA ASP A 369 5.44 10.94 10.35
C ASP A 369 5.00 10.52 11.76
N GLU A 370 4.37 11.41 12.52
CA GLU A 370 3.96 11.15 13.89
C GLU A 370 2.71 10.27 13.97
N GLU A 371 1.76 10.45 13.06
CA GLU A 371 0.53 9.65 13.00
C GLU A 371 0.77 8.22 12.51
N HIS A 372 1.65 8.02 11.54
CA HIS A 372 2.02 6.70 11.05
C HIS A 372 2.60 5.83 12.17
N TYR A 373 3.53 6.39 12.96
CA TYR A 373 4.14 5.68 14.09
C TYR A 373 3.18 5.47 15.23
N LEU A 374 2.31 6.42 15.47
CA LEU A 374 1.31 6.31 16.52
C LEU A 374 0.26 5.25 16.17
N ALA A 375 -0.20 5.18 14.91
CA ALA A 375 -1.12 4.13 14.47
C ALA A 375 -0.48 2.73 14.58
N GLN A 376 0.76 2.57 14.12
CA GLN A 376 1.50 1.30 14.24
C GLN A 376 1.83 0.97 15.69
N ALA A 377 2.16 1.95 16.51
CA ALA A 377 2.44 1.76 17.92
C ALA A 377 1.17 1.44 18.73
N HIS A 378 0.04 2.05 18.42
CA HIS A 378 -1.25 1.67 19.00
C HIS A 378 -1.65 0.24 18.61
N PHE A 379 -1.45 -0.12 17.33
CA PHE A 379 -1.63 -1.48 16.88
C PHE A 379 -0.77 -2.47 17.69
N LEU A 380 0.54 -2.19 17.80
CA LEU A 380 1.46 -3.02 18.59
C LEU A 380 1.06 -3.10 20.07
N LEU A 381 0.60 -1.99 20.66
CA LEU A 381 0.14 -1.95 22.05
C LEU A 381 -1.12 -2.81 22.28
N ASP A 382 -2.05 -2.81 21.34
CA ASP A 382 -3.26 -3.62 21.43
C ASP A 382 -2.95 -5.11 21.22
N GLU A 383 -2.01 -5.45 20.32
CA GLU A 383 -1.49 -6.80 20.20
C GLU A 383 -0.83 -7.28 21.48
N LEU A 384 0.04 -6.46 22.08
CA LEU A 384 0.70 -6.80 23.35
C LEU A 384 -0.28 -6.95 24.52
N ARG A 385 -1.34 -6.13 24.58
CA ARG A 385 -2.43 -6.27 25.58
C ARG A 385 -3.15 -7.60 25.43
N THR A 386 -3.35 -8.02 24.20
CA THR A 386 -4.08 -9.24 23.89
C THR A 386 -3.22 -10.48 24.17
N ILE A 387 -1.92 -10.41 23.88
CA ILE A 387 -0.92 -11.42 24.28
C ILE A 387 -0.84 -11.53 25.80
N GLU A 388 -0.85 -10.40 26.52
CA GLU A 388 -0.86 -10.36 28.00
C GLU A 388 -2.07 -11.08 28.60
N ARG A 389 -3.26 -10.93 27.98
CA ARG A 389 -4.51 -11.53 28.49
C ARG A 389 -4.64 -13.02 28.21
N ASN A 390 -4.08 -13.52 27.10
CA ASN A 390 -4.38 -14.86 26.59
C ASN A 390 -3.23 -15.87 26.71
N LEU A 391 -2.03 -15.45 27.10
CA LEU A 391 -0.89 -16.35 27.28
C LEU A 391 -0.61 -16.70 28.73
N ARG A 392 0.04 -17.87 28.94
CA ARG A 392 0.48 -18.35 30.27
C ARG A 392 1.28 -17.29 31.04
N PRO A 393 1.24 -17.24 32.39
CA PRO A 393 1.75 -16.13 33.21
C PRO A 393 3.20 -15.68 32.95
N ARG A 394 4.07 -16.56 32.44
CA ARG A 394 5.47 -16.21 32.12
C ARG A 394 5.58 -15.38 30.82
N ALA A 395 4.88 -15.77 29.76
CA ALA A 395 4.88 -15.07 28.48
C ALA A 395 4.08 -13.75 28.56
N GLY A 396 2.96 -13.73 29.30
CA GLY A 396 2.19 -12.52 29.60
C GLY A 396 3.01 -11.46 30.34
N ARG A 397 3.91 -11.84 31.26
CA ARG A 397 4.82 -10.91 31.94
C ARG A 397 5.83 -10.25 30.99
N VAL A 398 6.33 -10.97 30.01
CA VAL A 398 7.24 -10.40 28.98
C VAL A 398 6.46 -9.42 28.10
N ALA A 399 5.29 -9.80 27.58
CA ALA A 399 4.44 -8.92 26.80
C ALA A 399 4.07 -7.64 27.56
N ARG A 400 3.73 -7.75 28.85
CA ARG A 400 3.46 -6.61 29.75
C ARG A 400 4.68 -5.68 29.88
N ARG A 401 5.89 -6.22 30.06
CA ARG A 401 7.12 -5.40 30.15
C ARG A 401 7.36 -4.63 28.86
N ILE A 402 7.24 -5.30 27.72
CA ILE A 402 7.40 -4.67 26.39
C ILE A 402 6.32 -3.59 26.21
N ARG A 403 5.06 -3.89 26.50
CA ARG A 403 3.95 -2.92 26.44
C ARG A 403 4.20 -1.68 27.27
N ILE A 404 4.61 -1.85 28.54
CA ILE A 404 4.91 -0.73 29.45
C ILE A 404 6.07 0.12 28.89
N LEU A 405 7.08 -0.51 28.31
CA LEU A 405 8.24 0.16 27.75
C LEU A 405 7.89 0.97 26.48
N VAL A 406 7.08 0.39 25.61
CA VAL A 406 6.51 1.07 24.44
C VAL A 406 5.59 2.22 24.88
N GLN A 407 4.70 1.98 25.81
CA GLN A 407 3.76 2.97 26.34
C GLN A 407 4.47 4.16 27.03
N ARG A 408 5.50 3.90 27.85
CA ARG A 408 6.32 4.96 28.46
C ARG A 408 7.10 5.79 27.45
N ARG A 409 7.53 5.23 26.33
CA ARG A 409 8.19 5.97 25.26
C ARG A 409 7.20 6.80 24.44
N LEU A 410 6.02 6.28 24.20
CA LEU A 410 4.94 7.01 23.53
C LEU A 410 4.44 8.19 24.40
N SER A 411 4.18 7.97 25.69
CA SER A 411 3.67 9.01 26.59
C SER A 411 4.66 10.17 26.83
N ARG A 412 5.94 9.97 26.66
CA ARG A 412 6.96 11.05 26.70
C ARG A 412 6.95 11.96 25.45
N ARG A 413 6.28 11.55 24.37
CA ARG A 413 6.16 12.30 23.09
C ARG A 413 4.72 12.70 22.78
N GLN A 414 3.76 12.27 23.56
CA GLN A 414 2.37 12.66 23.35
C GLN A 414 2.19 14.15 23.71
N ARG A 415 2.15 15.00 22.71
CA ARG A 415 1.02 15.92 22.60
C ARG A 415 -0.22 15.03 22.48
N PRO A 416 -1.28 15.30 23.24
CA PRO A 416 -2.42 14.39 23.27
C PRO A 416 -2.98 14.22 21.86
N LEU A 417 -3.02 12.97 21.36
CA LEU A 417 -3.84 12.58 20.21
C LEU A 417 -5.35 12.62 20.55
N THR A 418 -5.70 13.09 21.73
CA THR A 418 -7.01 13.63 22.08
C THR A 418 -7.25 14.98 21.42
N GLY A 419 -6.73 15.14 20.25
CA GLY A 419 -7.05 16.24 19.35
C GLY A 419 -8.09 15.85 18.33
N TRP A 420 -9.00 14.94 18.60
CA TRP A 420 -10.39 15.10 18.22
C TRP A 420 -10.94 16.25 19.08
N ASN A 421 -10.33 17.43 18.94
CA ASN A 421 -10.84 18.63 19.52
C ASN A 421 -11.94 19.11 18.57
N GLU A 422 -13.12 18.47 18.71
CA GLU A 422 -14.40 18.79 18.06
C GLU A 422 -14.84 20.25 18.23
N GLN A 423 -14.01 21.09 18.86
CA GLN A 423 -14.44 22.43 19.26
C GLN A 423 -13.85 23.57 18.43
N ARG A 424 -12.97 23.30 17.45
CA ARG A 424 -12.52 24.33 16.51
C ARG A 424 -12.64 23.80 15.09
N ARG A 425 -13.65 24.28 14.39
CA ARG A 425 -13.80 24.11 12.94
C ARG A 425 -12.59 24.76 12.27
N HIS A 426 -11.80 23.98 11.54
CA HIS A 426 -10.71 24.54 10.75
C HIS A 426 -11.30 25.12 9.47
N ASP A 427 -10.89 26.34 9.11
CA ASP A 427 -11.38 27.01 7.91
C ASP A 427 -10.86 26.32 6.65
N VAL A 428 -9.64 25.78 6.72
CA VAL A 428 -9.00 25.04 5.63
C VAL A 428 -8.35 23.76 6.16
N VAL A 429 -8.58 22.67 5.44
CA VAL A 429 -7.98 21.36 5.73
C VAL A 429 -7.16 20.90 4.53
N VAL A 430 -5.90 20.59 4.74
CA VAL A 430 -4.99 20.01 3.72
C VAL A 430 -4.72 18.56 4.07
N LYS A 431 -4.94 17.66 3.10
CA LYS A 431 -4.69 16.22 3.19
C LYS A 431 -3.81 15.80 2.05
N ASP A 432 -2.55 15.53 2.35
CA ASP A 432 -1.55 15.04 1.41
C ASP A 432 -1.51 13.52 1.38
N SER A 433 -1.12 12.96 0.26
CA SER A 433 -0.97 11.52 0.01
C SER A 433 0.09 11.31 -1.07
N GLY A 434 1.35 11.31 -0.68
CA GLY A 434 2.49 11.24 -1.59
C GLY A 434 2.60 12.50 -2.46
N SER A 435 2.50 12.34 -3.78
CA SER A 435 2.53 13.46 -4.75
C SER A 435 1.15 14.03 -5.08
N LEU A 436 0.12 13.64 -4.34
CA LEU A 436 -1.26 14.10 -4.43
C LEU A 436 -1.65 14.82 -3.14
N ALA A 437 -2.41 15.92 -3.24
CA ALA A 437 -3.03 16.56 -2.06
C ALA A 437 -4.43 17.04 -2.36
N HIS A 438 -5.29 17.01 -1.35
CA HIS A 438 -6.64 17.55 -1.36
C HIS A 438 -6.73 18.73 -0.40
N VAL A 439 -7.27 19.84 -0.87
CA VAL A 439 -7.53 21.05 -0.08
C VAL A 439 -9.03 21.24 0.05
N TYR A 440 -9.50 21.43 1.27
CA TYR A 440 -10.91 21.59 1.61
C TYR A 440 -11.09 22.94 2.30
N PHE A 441 -12.01 23.77 1.79
CA PHE A 441 -12.39 25.05 2.38
C PHE A 441 -13.71 24.88 3.14
N ASN A 442 -13.66 24.94 4.46
CA ASN A 442 -14.83 24.73 5.33
C ASN A 442 -15.70 25.97 5.52
N ILE A 443 -15.62 26.94 4.60
CA ILE A 443 -16.49 28.11 4.57
C ILE A 443 -17.92 27.64 4.32
N GLU A 444 -18.08 26.68 3.39
CA GLU A 444 -19.35 26.04 3.10
C GLU A 444 -19.31 24.55 3.40
N SER A 445 -20.49 23.96 3.71
CA SER A 445 -20.63 22.52 3.93
C SER A 445 -20.57 21.71 2.64
N LYS A 446 -20.89 22.33 1.50
CA LYS A 446 -20.78 21.75 0.16
C LYS A 446 -19.37 21.95 -0.40
N ARG A 447 -19.07 21.23 -1.45
CA ARG A 447 -17.87 21.44 -2.24
C ARG A 447 -17.99 22.78 -2.97
N MET A 448 -16.93 23.58 -2.91
CA MET A 448 -16.86 24.90 -3.54
C MET A 448 -16.42 24.77 -5.00
N ASP A 449 -16.98 25.59 -5.87
CA ASP A 449 -16.51 25.77 -7.24
C ASP A 449 -15.31 26.74 -7.29
N LEU A 450 -14.63 26.81 -8.41
CA LEU A 450 -13.44 27.64 -8.57
C LEU A 450 -13.77 29.14 -8.38
N SER A 451 -14.92 29.60 -8.88
CA SER A 451 -15.41 30.95 -8.69
C SER A 451 -15.63 31.29 -7.23
N ASP A 452 -16.23 30.38 -6.43
CA ASP A 452 -16.44 30.58 -5.00
C ASP A 452 -15.10 30.68 -4.26
N ILE A 453 -14.14 29.85 -4.65
CA ILE A 453 -12.78 29.86 -4.08
C ILE A 453 -12.07 31.17 -4.41
N ALA A 454 -12.20 31.65 -5.65
CA ALA A 454 -11.58 32.89 -6.10
C ALA A 454 -12.20 34.13 -5.43
N GLU A 455 -13.50 34.11 -5.12
CA GLU A 455 -14.18 35.17 -4.36
C GLU A 455 -13.71 35.16 -2.89
N ALA A 456 -13.63 33.99 -2.26
CA ALA A 456 -13.21 33.84 -0.86
C ALA A 456 -11.72 34.11 -0.65
N PHE A 457 -10.89 33.70 -1.60
CA PHE A 457 -9.42 33.76 -1.53
C PHE A 457 -8.83 34.24 -2.88
N PRO A 458 -8.94 35.55 -3.18
CA PRO A 458 -8.33 36.12 -4.36
C PRO A 458 -6.86 35.74 -4.48
N ASP A 459 -6.38 35.46 -5.67
CA ASP A 459 -4.99 35.09 -6.00
C ASP A 459 -4.51 33.71 -5.50
N LEU A 460 -5.24 32.98 -4.64
CA LEU A 460 -4.76 31.70 -4.09
C LEU A 460 -4.41 30.73 -5.22
N VAL A 461 -5.32 30.51 -6.16
CA VAL A 461 -5.12 29.56 -7.26
C VAL A 461 -3.96 30.01 -8.16
N VAL A 462 -3.85 31.30 -8.42
CA VAL A 462 -2.73 31.88 -9.20
C VAL A 462 -1.38 31.62 -8.51
N LYS A 463 -1.32 31.81 -7.19
CA LYS A 463 -0.12 31.55 -6.39
C LYS A 463 0.23 30.07 -6.33
N LEU A 464 -0.78 29.19 -6.22
CA LEU A 464 -0.57 27.73 -6.29
C LEU A 464 0.02 27.32 -7.64
N LEU A 465 -0.51 27.86 -8.74
CA LEU A 465 -0.03 27.60 -10.11
C LEU A 465 1.37 28.18 -10.37
N ALA A 466 1.75 29.23 -9.68
CA ALA A 466 3.05 29.87 -9.80
C ALA A 466 4.15 29.12 -9.00
N HIS A 467 3.80 28.20 -8.11
CA HIS A 467 4.74 27.50 -7.26
C HIS A 467 5.38 26.32 -7.96
N ASP A 468 6.73 26.31 -8.10
CA ASP A 468 7.50 25.28 -8.82
C ASP A 468 7.28 23.86 -8.30
N GLY A 469 6.88 23.68 -7.05
CA GLY A 469 6.57 22.39 -6.43
C GLY A 469 5.20 21.82 -6.80
N ILE A 470 4.34 22.60 -7.45
CA ILE A 470 2.98 22.24 -7.84
C ILE A 470 2.89 22.20 -9.36
N TRP A 471 2.55 21.06 -9.92
CA TRP A 471 2.38 20.90 -11.36
C TRP A 471 0.97 21.23 -11.83
N LEU A 472 -0.02 20.61 -11.17
CA LEU A 472 -1.41 20.76 -11.53
C LEU A 472 -2.23 21.23 -10.34
N VAL A 473 -3.15 22.12 -10.62
CA VAL A 473 -4.26 22.51 -9.75
C VAL A 473 -5.54 22.09 -10.44
N VAL A 474 -6.32 21.22 -9.80
CA VAL A 474 -7.59 20.73 -10.33
C VAL A 474 -8.73 21.24 -9.46
N ALA A 475 -9.70 21.87 -10.08
CA ALA A 475 -10.92 22.37 -9.44
C ALA A 475 -12.14 22.04 -10.30
N ARG A 476 -13.31 22.32 -9.77
CA ARG A 476 -14.57 22.26 -10.52
C ARG A 476 -15.10 23.66 -10.74
N GLU A 477 -15.86 23.80 -11.81
CA GLU A 477 -16.70 24.96 -12.07
C GLU A 477 -18.01 24.42 -12.64
N GLU A 478 -19.10 24.54 -11.87
CA GLU A 478 -20.37 23.87 -12.20
C GLU A 478 -20.20 22.36 -12.47
N GLU A 479 -20.48 21.90 -13.69
CA GLU A 479 -20.31 20.51 -14.13
C GLU A 479 -18.96 20.26 -14.81
N GLN A 480 -18.11 21.28 -14.93
CA GLN A 480 -16.83 21.18 -15.61
C GLN A 480 -15.71 20.80 -14.64
N THR A 481 -14.77 19.99 -15.13
CA THR A 481 -13.50 19.74 -14.45
C THR A 481 -12.41 20.56 -15.12
N LEU A 482 -11.73 21.38 -14.35
CA LEU A 482 -10.63 22.24 -14.80
C LEU A 482 -9.32 21.66 -14.32
N ILE A 483 -8.43 21.34 -15.23
CA ILE A 483 -7.06 20.87 -14.96
C ILE A 483 -6.13 22.01 -15.40
N MET A 484 -5.53 22.68 -14.44
CA MET A 484 -4.77 23.90 -14.65
C MET A 484 -3.28 23.68 -14.38
N SER A 485 -2.43 24.32 -15.17
CA SER A 485 -0.99 24.45 -14.93
C SER A 485 -0.57 25.91 -15.14
N SER A 486 0.68 26.26 -14.86
CA SER A 486 1.22 27.60 -15.14
C SER A 486 1.09 28.05 -16.59
N ASN A 487 0.98 27.13 -17.55
CA ASN A 487 1.03 27.42 -18.99
C ASN A 487 -0.29 27.19 -19.71
N GLY A 488 -1.29 26.63 -19.07
CA GLY A 488 -2.56 26.38 -19.73
C GLY A 488 -3.57 25.60 -18.92
N ILE A 489 -4.77 25.50 -19.46
CA ILE A 489 -5.94 24.88 -18.85
C ILE A 489 -6.51 23.84 -19.79
N LEU A 490 -6.84 22.68 -19.25
CA LEU A 490 -7.62 21.66 -19.92
C LEU A 490 -8.96 21.53 -19.18
N SER A 491 -10.06 21.84 -19.86
CA SER A 491 -11.42 21.81 -19.31
C SER A 491 -12.26 20.74 -19.99
N GLN A 492 -13.09 20.04 -19.25
CA GLN A 492 -14.10 19.15 -19.81
C GLN A 492 -15.48 19.80 -19.72
N ASN A 493 -16.12 19.95 -20.87
CA ASN A 493 -17.49 20.47 -20.97
C ASN A 493 -18.50 19.40 -20.51
N GLY A 494 -19.74 19.83 -20.23
CA GLY A 494 -20.83 18.96 -19.83
C GLY A 494 -21.18 17.87 -20.86
N ASP A 495 -20.83 18.06 -22.15
CA ASP A 495 -20.98 17.06 -23.21
C ASP A 495 -19.84 16.02 -23.27
N GLY A 496 -18.89 16.10 -22.33
CA GLY A 496 -17.73 15.20 -22.24
C GLY A 496 -16.55 15.57 -23.16
N THR A 497 -16.65 16.65 -23.92
CA THR A 497 -15.54 17.10 -24.80
C THR A 497 -14.48 17.85 -23.99
N TRP A 498 -13.21 17.66 -24.37
CA TRP A 498 -12.07 18.35 -23.76
C TRP A 498 -11.66 19.56 -24.61
N ARG A 499 -11.52 20.70 -23.98
CA ARG A 499 -11.01 21.94 -24.56
C ARG A 499 -9.69 22.33 -23.89
N THR A 500 -8.74 22.80 -24.68
CA THR A 500 -7.45 23.30 -24.17
C THR A 500 -7.33 24.79 -24.43
N GLU A 501 -6.94 25.54 -23.40
CA GLU A 501 -6.56 26.95 -23.48
C GLU A 501 -5.10 27.08 -23.06
N GLY A 502 -4.26 27.65 -23.94
CA GLY A 502 -2.83 27.63 -23.78
C GLY A 502 -2.21 26.26 -24.09
N GLU A 503 -1.22 25.84 -23.31
CA GLU A 503 -0.55 24.55 -23.47
C GLU A 503 -1.30 23.45 -22.68
N ASN A 504 -1.52 22.27 -23.30
CA ASN A 504 -2.18 21.18 -22.56
C ASN A 504 -1.30 20.72 -21.38
N PRO A 505 -1.80 20.84 -20.13
CA PRO A 505 -1.04 20.52 -18.92
C PRO A 505 -0.49 19.10 -18.86
N LEU A 506 -1.10 18.16 -19.58
CA LEU A 506 -0.82 16.72 -19.46
C LEU A 506 0.11 16.19 -20.56
N LEU A 507 0.60 17.02 -21.50
CA LEU A 507 1.45 16.57 -22.63
C LEU A 507 2.74 15.88 -22.22
N ARG A 508 3.23 16.12 -21.01
CA ARG A 508 4.42 15.42 -20.47
C ARG A 508 4.17 13.97 -20.06
N LEU A 509 2.92 13.52 -20.05
CA LEU A 509 2.57 12.14 -19.74
C LEU A 509 2.47 11.29 -21.04
N PRO A 510 2.75 9.99 -20.96
CA PRO A 510 2.64 9.09 -22.14
C PRO A 510 1.23 9.00 -22.71
N GLU A 511 0.20 9.10 -21.87
CA GLU A 511 -1.22 8.94 -22.25
C GLU A 511 -2.07 10.08 -21.66
N PRO A 512 -1.95 11.31 -22.22
CA PRO A 512 -2.58 12.50 -21.63
C PRO A 512 -4.10 12.43 -21.58
N LYS A 513 -4.75 11.80 -22.56
CA LYS A 513 -6.21 11.65 -22.58
C LYS A 513 -6.70 10.77 -21.44
N LEU A 514 -6.05 9.63 -21.22
CA LEU A 514 -6.39 8.73 -20.12
C LEU A 514 -6.12 9.37 -18.76
N ALA A 515 -5.01 10.11 -18.62
CA ALA A 515 -4.73 10.87 -17.39
C ALA A 515 -5.81 11.91 -17.12
N ALA A 516 -6.30 12.62 -18.14
CA ALA A 516 -7.41 13.56 -18.00
C ALA A 516 -8.69 12.88 -17.47
N GLU A 517 -9.05 11.72 -18.02
CA GLU A 517 -10.22 10.96 -17.56
C GLU A 517 -10.04 10.45 -16.11
N GLN A 518 -8.86 10.01 -15.72
CA GLN A 518 -8.57 9.60 -14.35
C GLN A 518 -8.64 10.78 -13.37
N ILE A 519 -8.12 11.96 -13.76
CA ILE A 519 -8.24 13.19 -12.95
C ILE A 519 -9.72 13.59 -12.82
N ARG A 520 -10.47 13.61 -13.92
CA ARG A 520 -11.90 13.91 -13.89
C ARG A 520 -12.64 12.98 -12.94
N ARG A 521 -12.32 11.67 -13.01
CA ARG A 521 -12.94 10.67 -12.16
C ARG A 521 -12.70 10.98 -10.67
N ILE A 522 -11.45 11.21 -10.26
CA ILE A 522 -11.14 11.55 -8.86
C ILE A 522 -11.73 12.89 -8.47
N ALA A 523 -11.73 13.88 -9.37
CA ALA A 523 -12.37 15.17 -9.16
C ALA A 523 -13.89 15.06 -8.98
N GLY A 524 -14.53 14.05 -9.53
CA GLY A 524 -15.95 13.76 -9.38
C GLY A 524 -16.32 13.05 -8.07
N PHE A 525 -15.39 12.55 -7.29
CA PHE A 525 -15.71 11.86 -6.04
C PHE A 525 -16.31 12.82 -5.01
N ARG A 526 -17.33 12.35 -4.30
CA ARG A 526 -18.01 13.13 -3.25
C ARG A 526 -17.06 13.61 -2.15
N CYS A 527 -16.05 12.80 -1.83
CA CYS A 527 -15.09 13.06 -0.77
C CYS A 527 -13.80 13.73 -1.25
N SER A 528 -13.69 14.09 -2.53
CA SER A 528 -12.54 14.84 -3.03
C SER A 528 -12.52 16.28 -2.53
N GLY A 529 -11.33 16.87 -2.45
CA GLY A 529 -11.13 18.25 -2.07
C GLY A 529 -11.81 19.25 -3.02
N ASP A 530 -12.02 20.44 -2.53
CA ASP A 530 -12.45 21.57 -3.38
C ASP A 530 -11.38 21.83 -4.44
N VAL A 531 -10.10 21.73 -4.04
CA VAL A 531 -8.95 21.77 -4.93
C VAL A 531 -8.13 20.49 -4.76
N ILE A 532 -7.65 19.93 -5.87
CA ILE A 532 -6.73 18.81 -5.89
C ILE A 532 -5.41 19.29 -6.47
N LEU A 533 -4.31 18.97 -5.81
CA LEU A 533 -2.96 19.38 -6.19
C LEU A 533 -2.13 18.15 -6.56
N PHE A 534 -1.34 18.29 -7.62
CA PHE A 534 -0.33 17.30 -7.99
C PHE A 534 1.05 17.91 -7.92
N GLY A 535 1.99 17.20 -7.28
CA GLY A 535 3.37 17.61 -7.16
C GLY A 535 4.07 17.67 -8.51
N SER A 536 5.02 18.57 -8.64
CA SER A 536 5.79 18.75 -9.88
C SER A 536 6.50 17.49 -10.30
N TYR A 537 6.50 17.22 -11.61
CA TYR A 537 7.15 16.07 -12.23
C TYR A 537 8.25 16.50 -13.18
N ASP A 538 9.50 16.17 -12.86
CA ASP A 538 10.64 16.29 -13.76
C ASP A 538 10.78 15.02 -14.62
N VAL A 539 10.41 15.14 -15.90
CA VAL A 539 10.47 14.02 -16.86
C VAL A 539 11.90 13.54 -17.10
N LYS A 540 12.90 14.44 -17.05
CA LYS A 540 14.32 14.09 -17.33
C LYS A 540 14.92 13.28 -16.19
N GLN A 541 14.60 13.64 -14.96
CA GLN A 541 15.09 12.95 -13.77
C GLN A 541 14.15 11.80 -13.36
N ASN A 542 12.97 11.70 -13.96
CA ASN A 542 11.89 10.81 -13.54
C ASN A 542 11.62 10.94 -12.05
N GLN A 543 11.45 12.19 -11.59
CA GLN A 543 11.30 12.52 -10.17
C GLN A 543 10.08 13.41 -9.96
N VAL A 544 9.34 13.17 -8.89
CA VAL A 544 8.20 13.99 -8.47
C VAL A 544 8.50 14.75 -7.19
N ILE A 545 7.79 15.85 -6.95
CA ILE A 545 7.71 16.47 -5.64
C ILE A 545 6.65 15.72 -4.83
N SER A 546 7.05 15.20 -3.67
CA SER A 546 6.13 14.61 -2.70
C SER A 546 5.74 15.65 -1.66
N PHE A 547 4.45 15.83 -1.43
CA PHE A 547 3.95 16.70 -0.36
C PHE A 547 4.22 16.10 1.02
N GLU A 548 4.30 14.77 1.08
CA GLU A 548 4.78 14.01 2.24
C GLU A 548 6.32 13.95 2.28
N GLN A 549 6.88 13.66 3.45
CA GLN A 549 8.33 13.53 3.61
C GLN A 549 8.85 12.16 3.11
N GLN A 550 8.70 11.90 1.83
CA GLN A 550 9.02 10.63 1.17
C GLN A 550 10.04 10.83 0.05
N TRP A 551 11.01 9.91 -0.06
CA TRP A 551 12.05 9.88 -1.11
C TRP A 551 11.66 9.03 -2.32
N ALA A 552 10.57 8.29 -2.24
CA ALA A 552 9.83 7.69 -3.32
C ALA A 552 8.36 7.87 -2.99
N ALA A 553 7.53 8.21 -3.97
CA ALA A 553 6.13 8.55 -3.76
C ALA A 553 5.22 7.90 -4.80
N HIS A 554 3.98 7.79 -4.42
CA HIS A 554 2.85 7.36 -5.24
C HIS A 554 1.60 8.17 -4.87
N GLY A 555 0.44 7.82 -5.41
CA GLY A 555 -0.84 8.47 -5.14
C GLY A 555 -1.26 9.45 -6.23
N GLY A 556 -0.31 10.15 -6.83
CA GLY A 556 -0.55 11.13 -7.89
C GLY A 556 -0.14 10.65 -9.27
N LEU A 557 0.38 11.58 -10.08
CA LEU A 557 0.81 11.41 -11.46
C LEU A 557 2.30 11.69 -11.62
N GLY A 558 2.87 11.15 -12.70
CA GLY A 558 4.26 11.33 -13.07
C GLY A 558 5.12 10.11 -12.75
N GLY A 559 5.89 9.65 -13.74
CA GLY A 559 6.64 8.40 -13.68
C GLY A 559 5.72 7.17 -13.63
N PRO A 560 6.21 6.05 -13.06
CA PRO A 560 5.48 4.78 -13.08
C PRO A 560 4.55 4.56 -11.88
N GLN A 561 4.00 5.60 -11.23
CA GLN A 561 3.14 5.48 -10.05
C GLN A 561 1.90 4.63 -10.31
N ASP A 562 1.25 4.81 -11.47
CA ASP A 562 0.04 4.10 -11.86
C ASP A 562 0.28 2.91 -12.80
N TYR A 563 1.55 2.48 -12.92
CA TYR A 563 1.97 1.35 -13.75
C TYR A 563 2.53 0.18 -12.92
N PRO A 564 1.71 -0.51 -12.15
CA PRO A 564 2.09 -1.75 -11.50
C PRO A 564 2.27 -2.91 -12.49
N PHE A 565 2.76 -4.04 -11.98
CA PHE A 565 2.90 -5.27 -12.73
C PHE A 565 1.92 -6.35 -12.27
N ILE A 566 1.69 -7.33 -13.13
CA ILE A 566 1.02 -8.56 -12.79
C ILE A 566 1.69 -9.77 -13.45
N ILE A 567 1.97 -10.80 -12.68
CA ILE A 567 2.43 -12.12 -13.11
C ILE A 567 1.31 -13.12 -12.88
N TYR A 568 0.84 -13.77 -13.93
CA TYR A 568 -0.30 -14.67 -13.87
C TYR A 568 -0.10 -15.92 -14.77
N PRO A 569 -0.75 -17.05 -14.47
CA PRO A 569 -0.67 -18.25 -15.30
C PRO A 569 -1.14 -18.00 -16.74
N ARG A 570 -0.34 -18.38 -17.75
CA ARG A 570 -0.67 -18.19 -19.19
C ARG A 570 -1.98 -18.83 -19.57
N ARG A 571 -2.37 -19.94 -18.92
CA ARG A 571 -3.63 -20.64 -19.16
C ARG A 571 -4.89 -19.83 -18.89
N LEU A 572 -4.80 -18.72 -18.16
CA LEU A 572 -5.92 -17.82 -17.89
C LEU A 572 -6.29 -16.97 -19.12
N HIS A 573 -5.38 -16.83 -20.08
CA HIS A 573 -5.57 -16.07 -21.33
C HIS A 573 -6.17 -14.67 -21.11
N TRP A 574 -5.75 -13.98 -20.03
CA TRP A 574 -6.26 -12.65 -19.72
C TRP A 574 -5.81 -11.62 -20.75
N ASN A 575 -6.75 -10.79 -21.19
CA ASN A 575 -6.45 -9.58 -21.96
C ASN A 575 -6.45 -8.38 -21.01
N LEU A 576 -5.28 -7.87 -20.68
CA LEU A 576 -5.11 -6.74 -19.76
C LEU A 576 -5.04 -5.38 -20.46
N ALA A 577 -5.17 -5.32 -21.78
CA ALA A 577 -5.10 -4.06 -22.53
C ALA A 577 -6.27 -3.11 -22.19
N HIS A 578 -7.38 -3.65 -21.70
CA HIS A 578 -8.55 -2.87 -21.30
C HIS A 578 -8.55 -2.47 -19.83
N VAL A 579 -7.57 -2.92 -19.05
CA VAL A 579 -7.46 -2.57 -17.64
C VAL A 579 -6.89 -1.15 -17.51
N GLN A 580 -7.74 -0.22 -17.18
CA GLN A 580 -7.41 1.20 -16.99
C GLN A 580 -7.55 1.64 -15.53
N ASN A 581 -8.18 0.80 -14.72
CA ASN A 581 -8.37 1.02 -13.28
C ASN A 581 -8.34 -0.33 -12.55
N SER A 582 -8.03 -0.32 -11.26
CA SER A 582 -7.99 -1.53 -10.44
C SER A 582 -9.34 -2.28 -10.39
N CYS A 583 -10.44 -1.56 -10.55
CA CYS A 583 -11.78 -2.15 -10.63
C CYS A 583 -11.94 -3.11 -11.82
N ASP A 584 -11.19 -2.92 -12.88
CA ASP A 584 -11.25 -3.75 -14.09
C ASP A 584 -10.60 -5.14 -13.90
N LEU A 585 -9.80 -5.32 -12.84
CA LEU A 585 -9.26 -6.64 -12.47
C LEU A 585 -10.27 -7.51 -11.73
N TYR A 586 -11.23 -6.90 -11.02
CA TYR A 586 -12.23 -7.64 -10.25
C TYR A 586 -13.01 -8.65 -11.09
N PRO A 587 -13.56 -8.32 -12.28
CA PRO A 587 -14.30 -9.29 -13.10
C PRO A 587 -13.44 -10.50 -13.50
N LEU A 588 -12.15 -10.30 -13.78
CA LEU A 588 -11.24 -11.37 -14.13
C LEU A 588 -11.03 -12.32 -12.93
N LEU A 589 -10.79 -11.76 -11.75
CA LEU A 589 -10.57 -12.50 -10.52
C LEU A 589 -11.86 -13.19 -10.02
N ALA A 590 -13.00 -12.49 -10.08
CA ALA A 590 -14.31 -13.02 -9.72
C ALA A 590 -14.69 -14.23 -10.58
N LYS A 591 -14.41 -14.19 -11.89
CA LYS A 591 -14.60 -15.31 -12.81
C LYS A 591 -13.78 -16.54 -12.38
N GLU A 592 -12.51 -16.36 -12.03
CA GLU A 592 -11.66 -17.46 -11.56
C GLU A 592 -12.15 -18.05 -10.23
N ARG A 593 -12.78 -17.22 -9.41
CA ARG A 593 -13.44 -17.62 -8.16
C ARG A 593 -14.78 -18.30 -8.38
N GLY A 594 -15.40 -18.11 -9.55
CA GLY A 594 -16.76 -18.55 -9.84
C GLY A 594 -17.83 -17.74 -9.12
N LEU A 595 -17.52 -16.47 -8.79
CA LEU A 595 -18.50 -15.52 -8.25
C LEU A 595 -19.43 -15.07 -9.38
N GLY A 596 -20.74 -14.92 -9.09
CA GLY A 596 -21.73 -14.47 -10.06
C GLY A 596 -21.50 -13.02 -10.52
N PRO A 597 -22.02 -12.61 -11.68
CA PRO A 597 -22.02 -11.20 -12.08
C PRO A 597 -22.79 -10.38 -11.04
N SER A 598 -22.21 -9.25 -10.61
CA SER A 598 -22.90 -8.35 -9.68
C SER A 598 -24.21 -7.86 -10.30
N SER A 599 -25.28 -7.73 -9.51
CA SER A 599 -26.61 -7.33 -9.92
C SER A 599 -26.69 -5.98 -10.69
N ARG A 600 -25.65 -5.15 -10.65
CA ARG A 600 -25.56 -3.90 -11.41
C ARG A 600 -25.17 -4.05 -12.88
N SER A 601 -24.51 -5.14 -13.30
CA SER A 601 -24.18 -5.37 -14.72
C SER A 601 -25.40 -5.79 -15.57
N LEU A 602 -26.48 -6.24 -14.93
CA LEU A 602 -27.72 -6.64 -15.61
C LEU A 602 -28.65 -5.45 -15.92
N SER A 603 -28.45 -4.29 -15.28
CA SER A 603 -29.29 -3.10 -15.54
C SER A 603 -28.75 -2.17 -16.64
N ALA A 604 -27.51 -2.33 -17.07
CA ALA A 604 -26.93 -1.51 -18.15
C ALA A 604 -27.20 -2.10 -19.55
N ASP A 605 -27.44 -3.41 -19.66
CA ASP A 605 -27.71 -4.08 -20.94
C ASP A 605 -29.22 -4.18 -21.31
N SER A 606 -30.13 -3.85 -20.37
CA SER A 606 -31.57 -3.89 -20.63
C SER A 606 -32.16 -2.58 -21.17
N GLY A 607 -31.33 -1.55 -21.41
CA GLY A 607 -31.76 -0.23 -21.89
C GLY A 607 -31.76 -0.03 -23.42
N ASN A 608 -31.29 -1.00 -24.23
CA ASN A 608 -31.14 -0.82 -25.69
C ASN A 608 -31.90 -1.86 -26.51
N GLY A 609 -33.11 -2.12 -26.15
CA GLY A 609 -33.97 -3.00 -26.98
C GLY A 609 -35.44 -2.74 -26.72
N LEU A 610 -35.98 -1.70 -27.35
CA LEU A 610 -37.38 -1.57 -27.77
C LEU A 610 -37.64 -0.12 -28.20
N ASN A 611 -37.43 0.14 -29.47
CA ASN A 611 -38.26 1.02 -30.29
C ASN A 611 -37.95 0.70 -31.77
N GLY A 612 -38.78 -0.15 -32.32
CA GLY A 612 -39.07 -0.27 -33.73
C GLY A 612 -40.36 0.44 -34.05
#